data_c532346cf8b7e69b333807ab0c976c5b
#
_entry.id   c532346cf8b7e69b333807ab0c976c5b
#
_cell.length_a   1.000
_cell.length_b   1.000
_cell.length_c   1.000
_cell.angle_alpha   90.00
_cell.angle_beta   90.00
_cell.angle_gamma   90.00
#
_symmetry.space_group_name_H-M   'P 1'
#
loop_
_entity.id
_entity.type
_entity.pdbx_description
1 polymer ?
#
loop_
_entity_poly.entity_id
_entity_poly.type
_entity_poly.pdbx_seq_one_letter_code
_entity_poly.pdbx_strand_id
1 'polypeptide(L)'
;MQILRWQEALPPQEEELRRRMQKEGLSPYAWSNAPGDSYAVHSHHYEKVLYCVRGSIRFVLPDSPADKGVIDLAPGDRMVLPPGVRHSAQVGPQGVTCLEAARH
;
A
#
# COMPACT_ATOMS: atom_id res chain seq x y z
N MET A 1 8.77 -1.84 9.41
CA MET A 1 7.57 -1.58 8.60
C MET A 1 6.43 -1.04 9.44
N GLN A 2 5.67 -0.09 8.92
CA GLN A 2 4.57 0.53 9.65
C GLN A 2 3.27 0.34 8.89
N ILE A 3 2.22 -0.09 9.60
CA ILE A 3 0.86 -0.21 9.07
C ILE A 3 -0.05 0.65 9.94
N LEU A 4 -0.78 1.56 9.30
CA LEU A 4 -1.81 2.37 9.97
C LEU A 4 -3.15 2.04 9.36
N ARG A 5 -4.08 1.55 10.18
CA ARG A 5 -5.41 1.18 9.75
C ARG A 5 -6.34 2.40 9.73
N TRP A 6 -7.25 2.41 8.75
CA TRP A 6 -8.27 3.46 8.64
C TRP A 6 -9.24 3.36 9.81
N GLN A 7 -9.48 4.48 10.50
CA GLN A 7 -10.28 4.49 11.73
C GLN A 7 -11.61 5.24 11.59
N GLU A 8 -11.89 5.81 10.42
CA GLU A 8 -13.08 6.63 10.24
C GLU A 8 -14.24 5.80 9.70
N ALA A 9 -15.48 6.23 10.04
CA ALA A 9 -16.69 5.50 9.64
C ALA A 9 -16.96 5.56 8.14
N LEU A 10 -16.65 6.69 7.50
CA LEU A 10 -16.84 6.86 6.06
C LEU A 10 -15.59 6.42 5.31
N PRO A 11 -15.75 5.84 4.10
CA PRO A 11 -14.60 5.46 3.29
C PRO A 11 -13.73 6.67 2.96
N PRO A 12 -12.41 6.47 2.75
CA PRO A 12 -11.52 7.57 2.37
C PRO A 12 -11.81 8.03 0.94
N GLN A 13 -11.48 9.30 0.69
CA GLN A 13 -11.48 9.85 -0.66
C GLN A 13 -10.05 10.03 -1.12
N GLU A 14 -9.79 9.73 -2.38
CA GLU A 14 -8.44 9.81 -2.95
C GLU A 14 -7.81 11.18 -2.73
N GLU A 15 -8.58 12.24 -2.93
CA GLU A 15 -8.11 13.62 -2.80
C GLU A 15 -7.65 13.93 -1.36
N GLU A 16 -8.36 13.41 -0.37
CA GLU A 16 -7.98 13.59 1.03
C GLU A 16 -6.67 12.89 1.35
N LEU A 17 -6.53 11.64 0.90
CA LEU A 17 -5.31 10.87 1.12
C LEU A 17 -4.11 11.50 0.40
N ARG A 18 -4.34 12.02 -0.80
CA ARG A 18 -3.31 12.75 -1.56
C ARG A 18 -2.82 13.97 -0.79
N ARG A 19 -3.74 14.75 -0.23
CA ARG A 19 -3.37 15.93 0.57
C ARG A 19 -2.57 15.56 1.81
N ARG A 20 -2.92 14.46 2.47
CA ARG A 20 -2.15 13.97 3.63
C ARG A 20 -0.71 13.67 3.25
N MET A 21 -0.51 13.02 2.12
CA MET A 21 0.85 12.71 1.63
C MET A 21 1.60 13.97 1.25
N GLN A 22 0.95 14.92 0.59
CA GLN A 22 1.57 16.18 0.20
C GLN A 22 2.01 17.00 1.42
N LYS A 23 1.26 16.96 2.51
CA LYS A 23 1.64 17.61 3.77
C LYS A 23 2.89 17.00 4.38
N GLU A 24 3.19 15.75 4.08
CA GLU A 24 4.42 15.08 4.52
C GLU A 24 5.59 15.35 3.57
N GLY A 25 5.39 16.19 2.55
CA GLY A 25 6.42 16.46 1.55
C GLY A 25 6.54 15.39 0.46
N LEU A 26 5.56 14.50 0.36
CA LEU A 26 5.56 13.43 -0.64
C LEU A 26 4.89 13.89 -1.93
N SER A 27 5.26 13.25 -3.05
CA SER A 27 4.67 13.49 -4.36
C SER A 27 3.95 12.23 -4.81
N PRO A 28 2.69 12.06 -4.40
CA PRO A 28 1.95 10.82 -4.66
C PRO A 28 1.49 10.71 -6.12
N TYR A 29 1.44 9.47 -6.60
CA TYR A 29 0.79 9.13 -7.86
C TYR A 29 -0.17 7.96 -7.63
N ALA A 30 -1.22 7.90 -8.46
CA ALA A 30 -2.22 6.84 -8.36
C ALA A 30 -1.95 5.74 -9.37
N TRP A 31 -2.24 4.51 -8.98
CA TRP A 31 -2.24 3.37 -9.88
C TRP A 31 -3.37 2.42 -9.52
N SER A 32 -3.82 1.66 -10.52
CA SER A 32 -4.91 0.70 -10.35
C SER A 32 -4.58 -0.61 -11.05
N ASN A 33 -5.07 -1.71 -10.48
CA ASN A 33 -4.92 -3.04 -11.05
C ASN A 33 -6.24 -3.79 -11.02
N ALA A 34 -6.36 -4.74 -11.94
CA ALA A 34 -7.55 -5.57 -12.09
C ALA A 34 -7.64 -6.63 -10.99
N PRO A 35 -8.85 -7.16 -10.72
CA PRO A 35 -9.01 -8.26 -9.77
C PRO A 35 -8.08 -9.42 -10.08
N GLY A 36 -7.41 -9.94 -9.05
CA GLY A 36 -6.53 -11.08 -9.15
C GLY A 36 -5.17 -10.83 -9.76
N ASP A 37 -4.87 -9.61 -10.18
CA ASP A 37 -3.52 -9.28 -10.66
C ASP A 37 -2.50 -9.52 -9.56
N SER A 38 -1.28 -9.91 -9.95
CA SER A 38 -0.22 -10.19 -8.99
C SER A 38 1.09 -9.55 -9.42
N TYR A 39 1.93 -9.29 -8.42
CA TYR A 39 3.29 -8.79 -8.59
C TYR A 39 4.26 -9.80 -8.01
N ALA A 40 5.29 -10.15 -8.78
CA ALA A 40 6.35 -11.04 -8.32
C ALA A 40 7.17 -10.37 -7.21
N VAL A 41 7.91 -11.18 -6.46
CA VAL A 41 8.78 -10.68 -5.38
C VAL A 41 9.80 -9.70 -5.95
N HIS A 42 9.87 -8.53 -5.33
CA HIS A 42 10.82 -7.47 -5.67
C HIS A 42 11.08 -6.59 -4.46
N SER A 43 12.05 -5.68 -4.57
CA SER A 43 12.35 -4.70 -3.53
C SER A 43 12.70 -3.37 -4.18
N HIS A 44 12.75 -2.31 -3.35
CA HIS A 44 13.07 -0.96 -3.83
C HIS A 44 14.22 -0.37 -3.01
N HIS A 45 14.94 0.60 -3.60
CA HIS A 45 16.03 1.31 -2.93
C HIS A 45 15.54 2.48 -2.08
N TYR A 46 14.23 2.75 -2.09
CA TYR A 46 13.62 3.84 -1.37
C TYR A 46 12.56 3.33 -0.40
N GLU A 47 12.18 4.16 0.55
CA GLU A 47 11.04 3.89 1.42
C GLU A 47 9.75 4.14 0.62
N LYS A 48 8.87 3.16 0.63
CA LYS A 48 7.60 3.22 -0.10
C LYS A 48 6.49 3.57 0.86
N VAL A 49 5.77 4.67 0.56
CA VAL A 49 4.57 5.05 1.31
C VAL A 49 3.37 4.81 0.43
N LEU A 50 2.43 4.01 0.91
CA LEU A 50 1.30 3.54 0.12
C LEU A 50 -0.01 3.68 0.90
N TYR A 51 -1.04 4.21 0.25
CA TYR A 51 -2.42 4.13 0.73
C TYR A 51 -3.23 3.26 -0.22
N CYS A 52 -4.06 2.37 0.33
CA CYS A 52 -5.13 1.75 -0.43
C CYS A 52 -6.29 2.75 -0.46
N VAL A 53 -6.73 3.16 -1.64
CA VAL A 53 -7.85 4.10 -1.78
C VAL A 53 -9.19 3.37 -1.84
N ARG A 54 -9.25 2.32 -2.69
CA ARG A 54 -10.43 1.47 -2.82
C ARG A 54 -10.03 0.09 -3.30
N GLY A 55 -10.90 -0.89 -3.08
CA GLY A 55 -10.60 -2.28 -3.33
C GLY A 55 -9.74 -2.87 -2.24
N SER A 56 -8.87 -3.81 -2.57
CA SER A 56 -7.97 -4.45 -1.60
C SER A 56 -6.74 -5.03 -2.27
N ILE A 57 -5.68 -5.19 -1.48
CA ILE A 57 -4.42 -5.78 -1.94
C ILE A 57 -3.74 -6.47 -0.77
N ARG A 58 -3.14 -7.63 -1.05
CA ARG A 58 -2.36 -8.38 -0.08
C ARG A 58 -0.88 -8.30 -0.44
N PHE A 59 -0.07 -7.85 0.51
CA PHE A 59 1.38 -7.92 0.39
C PHE A 59 1.90 -9.11 1.17
N VAL A 60 2.89 -9.79 0.61
CA VAL A 60 3.55 -10.92 1.27
C VAL A 60 5.04 -10.61 1.37
N LEU A 61 5.57 -10.71 2.59
CA LEU A 61 6.98 -10.48 2.90
C LEU A 61 7.64 -11.84 3.12
N PRO A 62 8.33 -12.39 2.11
CA PRO A 62 8.85 -13.77 2.21
C PRO A 62 9.92 -13.96 3.29
N ASP A 63 10.59 -12.89 3.69
CA ASP A 63 11.66 -12.97 4.68
C ASP A 63 11.17 -12.75 6.12
N SER A 64 9.87 -12.52 6.31
CA SER A 64 9.26 -12.38 7.63
C SER A 64 8.63 -13.71 8.07
N PRO A 65 8.45 -13.94 9.39
CA PRO A 65 7.69 -15.09 9.86
C PRO A 65 6.30 -15.12 9.22
N ALA A 66 5.78 -16.33 8.94
CA ALA A 66 4.53 -16.49 8.20
C ALA A 66 3.34 -15.76 8.83
N ASP A 67 3.30 -15.66 10.14
CA ASP A 67 2.23 -14.97 10.89
C ASP A 67 2.34 -13.44 10.83
N LYS A 68 3.48 -12.91 10.38
CA LYS A 68 3.75 -11.47 10.31
C LYS A 68 4.05 -10.99 8.90
N GLY A 69 4.17 -11.89 7.95
CA GLY A 69 4.55 -11.60 6.58
C GLY A 69 3.40 -11.34 5.63
N VAL A 70 2.15 -11.44 6.08
CA VAL A 70 0.98 -11.21 5.24
C VAL A 70 0.27 -9.95 5.71
N ILE A 71 0.11 -8.98 4.80
CA ILE A 71 -0.47 -7.68 5.11
C ILE A 71 -1.60 -7.42 4.12
N ASP A 72 -2.83 -7.42 4.62
CA ASP A 72 -4.00 -7.08 3.83
C ASP A 72 -4.34 -5.61 4.03
N LEU A 73 -4.42 -4.86 2.93
CA LEU A 73 -4.82 -3.46 2.96
C LEU A 73 -6.23 -3.31 2.41
N ALA A 74 -7.05 -2.60 3.17
CA ALA A 74 -8.39 -2.19 2.80
C ALA A 74 -8.44 -0.66 2.64
N PRO A 75 -9.55 -0.09 2.14
CA PRO A 75 -9.60 1.36 1.88
C PRO A 75 -9.21 2.21 3.09
N GLY A 76 -8.26 3.11 2.88
CA GLY A 76 -7.74 4.01 3.89
C GLY A 76 -6.52 3.50 4.65
N ASP A 77 -6.21 2.21 4.55
CA ASP A 77 -5.04 1.64 5.21
C ASP A 77 -3.75 2.17 4.56
N ARG A 78 -2.78 2.45 5.41
CA ARG A 78 -1.47 2.98 4.99
C ARG A 78 -0.37 1.99 5.35
N MET A 79 0.56 1.79 4.43
CA MET A 79 1.75 0.97 4.64
C MET A 79 2.99 1.79 4.32
N VAL A 80 3.98 1.73 5.20
CA VAL A 80 5.31 2.27 4.95
C VAL A 80 6.29 1.10 4.90
N LEU A 81 6.86 0.88 3.73
CA LEU A 81 7.75 -0.25 3.46
C LEU A 81 9.19 0.27 3.40
N PRO A 82 10.07 -0.19 4.32
CA PRO A 82 11.47 0.25 4.31
C PRO A 82 12.23 -0.15 3.05
N PRO A 83 13.32 0.55 2.70
CA PRO A 83 14.17 0.15 1.59
C PRO A 83 14.68 -1.28 1.76
N GLY A 84 14.79 -2.01 0.65
CA GLY A 84 15.40 -3.34 0.63
C GLY A 84 14.51 -4.49 1.09
N VAL A 85 13.29 -4.21 1.58
CA VAL A 85 12.38 -5.27 2.03
C VAL A 85 11.75 -5.93 0.81
N ARG A 86 11.98 -7.25 0.65
CA ARG A 86 11.39 -8.01 -0.45
C ARG A 86 9.91 -8.24 -0.20
N HIS A 87 9.11 -8.09 -1.23
CA HIS A 87 7.65 -8.24 -1.12
C HIS A 87 7.04 -8.66 -2.46
N SER A 88 5.96 -9.38 -2.40
CA SER A 88 5.07 -9.66 -3.52
C SER A 88 3.69 -9.11 -3.20
N ALA A 89 2.80 -9.10 -4.18
CA ALA A 89 1.45 -8.60 -3.96
C ALA A 89 0.43 -9.34 -4.79
N GLN A 90 -0.78 -9.42 -4.28
CA GLN A 90 -1.93 -9.97 -4.99
C GLN A 90 -3.13 -9.05 -4.79
N VAL A 91 -3.73 -8.63 -5.89
CA VAL A 91 -4.89 -7.74 -5.89
C VAL A 91 -6.14 -8.55 -5.53
N GLY A 92 -7.00 -7.96 -4.72
CA GLY A 92 -8.23 -8.61 -4.26
C GLY A 92 -9.31 -8.73 -5.34
N PRO A 93 -10.46 -9.31 -4.99
CA PRO A 93 -11.50 -9.69 -5.95
C PRO A 93 -12.22 -8.50 -6.61
N GLN A 94 -12.05 -7.30 -6.09
CA GLN A 94 -12.68 -6.10 -6.65
C GLN A 94 -11.66 -5.14 -7.28
N GLY A 95 -10.42 -5.61 -7.48
CA GLY A 95 -9.36 -4.75 -7.94
C GLY A 95 -8.81 -3.87 -6.82
N VAL A 96 -7.94 -2.93 -7.17
CA VAL A 96 -7.39 -1.99 -6.20
C VAL A 96 -7.00 -0.69 -6.90
N THR A 97 -7.18 0.43 -6.19
CA THR A 97 -6.57 1.70 -6.52
C THR A 97 -5.75 2.15 -5.33
N CYS A 98 -4.50 2.50 -5.59
CA CYS A 98 -3.56 2.95 -4.55
C CYS A 98 -2.97 4.31 -4.89
N LEU A 99 -2.55 5.02 -3.84
CA LEU A 99 -1.66 6.18 -3.95
C LEU A 99 -0.31 5.78 -3.39
N GLU A 100 0.74 6.09 -4.13
CA GLU A 100 2.09 5.69 -3.76
C GLU A 100 3.06 6.86 -3.91
N ALA A 101 4.03 6.94 -3.01
CA ALA A 101 5.13 7.89 -3.11
C ALA A 101 6.41 7.25 -2.59
N ALA A 102 7.53 7.70 -3.14
CA ALA A 102 8.86 7.31 -2.69
C ALA A 102 9.40 8.36 -1.72
N ARG A 103 10.05 7.91 -0.65
CA ARG A 103 10.78 8.78 0.27
C ARG A 103 12.26 8.34 0.25
N HIS A 104 13.10 9.25 -0.16
CA HIS A 104 14.54 8.96 -0.29
C HIS A 104 15.36 9.44 0.90
#